data_670fd37d9bbfedbae62c140ebe0de72b
#
_entry.id   670fd37d9bbfedbae62c140ebe0de72b
#
_cell.length_a   1.000
_cell.length_b   1.000
_cell.length_c   1.000
_cell.angle_alpha   90.00
_cell.angle_beta   90.00
_cell.angle_gamma   90.00
#
_symmetry.space_group_name_H-M   'P 1'
#
loop_
_entity.id
_entity.type
_entity.pdbx_description
1 polymer ?
#
loop_
_entity_poly.entity_id
_entity_poly.type
_entity_poly.pdbx_seq_one_letter_code
_entity_poly.pdbx_strand_id
1 'polypeptide(L)'
;RLVGGVTAATHATASAYMADISPAQDRAARFGLIGAAFGAGFVLGPLMGGILGEYGTRAPFWAAAVLAAGNAALGWAVLRETLPQTQRRAFDWRRANPLGALRALGCLPEIGRLLAVYFIYHVGFAAYPAVWAYFGVERFGWSPTMIGLSLGLFGVLMALVQGALIGPVIRRLGARATVILGHVFALAAFAALTVLTSGTWALIMTPLAALAGVIPPALQGIMSARVSADAQGELHGALSSSTALAMILSPLTMTAVFAYFTAPDTALYLPGAPFLLALFLTLGGLVLFASRPPLTSQTGTSPH
;
A
#
# COMPACT_ATOMS: atom_id res chain seq x y z
N ARG A 1 -12.91 -15.74 2.87
CA ARG A 1 -11.92 -14.75 3.33
C ARG A 1 -10.98 -15.28 4.40
N LEU A 2 -11.44 -16.06 5.38
CA LEU A 2 -10.57 -16.68 6.41
C LEU A 2 -9.49 -17.58 5.80
N VAL A 3 -9.87 -18.47 4.88
CA VAL A 3 -8.92 -19.35 4.17
C VAL A 3 -7.89 -18.53 3.40
N GLY A 4 -8.32 -17.49 2.67
CA GLY A 4 -7.40 -16.58 1.97
C GLY A 4 -6.42 -15.88 2.93
N GLY A 5 -6.84 -15.50 4.14
CA GLY A 5 -5.96 -14.90 5.15
C GLY A 5 -4.89 -15.87 5.66
N VAL A 6 -5.27 -17.13 5.93
CA VAL A 6 -4.32 -18.17 6.37
C VAL A 6 -3.29 -18.50 5.29
N THR A 7 -3.67 -18.42 4.00
CA THR A 7 -2.80 -18.73 2.85
C THR A 7 -2.08 -17.51 2.27
N ALA A 8 -2.24 -16.31 2.84
CA ALA A 8 -1.69 -15.06 2.32
C ALA A 8 -0.17 -14.86 2.53
N ALA A 9 0.54 -15.84 3.10
CA ALA A 9 1.97 -15.74 3.41
C ALA A 9 2.91 -15.84 2.18
N THR A 10 2.37 -15.91 0.95
CA THR A 10 3.14 -16.15 -0.28
C THR A 10 4.31 -15.16 -0.45
N HIS A 11 4.08 -13.86 -0.23
CA HIS A 11 5.14 -12.85 -0.36
C HIS A 11 6.25 -13.04 0.67
N ALA A 12 5.90 -13.31 1.94
CA ALA A 12 6.87 -13.54 3.01
C ALA A 12 7.69 -14.82 2.76
N THR A 13 7.02 -15.89 2.32
CA THR A 13 7.66 -17.16 1.98
C THR A 13 8.60 -17.01 0.78
N ALA A 14 8.17 -16.32 -0.29
CA ALA A 14 9.01 -16.05 -1.46
C ALA A 14 10.25 -15.22 -1.08
N SER A 15 10.08 -14.21 -0.21
CA SER A 15 11.19 -13.40 0.28
C SER A 15 12.18 -14.21 1.13
N ALA A 16 11.69 -15.06 2.03
CA ALA A 16 12.53 -15.94 2.83
C ALA A 16 13.31 -16.94 1.93
N TYR A 17 12.62 -17.60 1.01
CA TYR A 17 13.24 -18.50 0.05
C TYR A 17 14.34 -17.81 -0.77
N MET A 18 14.06 -16.58 -1.27
CA MET A 18 15.03 -15.81 -2.02
C MET A 18 16.24 -15.40 -1.17
N ALA A 19 16.03 -15.11 0.12
CA ALA A 19 17.13 -14.85 1.05
C ALA A 19 18.03 -16.06 1.25
N ASP A 20 17.45 -17.26 1.35
CA ASP A 20 18.18 -18.52 1.56
C ASP A 20 19.05 -18.91 0.37
N ILE A 21 18.52 -18.77 -0.85
CA ILE A 21 19.25 -19.17 -2.09
C ILE A 21 20.17 -18.08 -2.64
N SER A 22 20.19 -16.87 -2.01
CA SER A 22 20.94 -15.71 -2.54
C SER A 22 22.22 -15.48 -1.75
N PRO A 23 23.39 -15.37 -2.43
CA PRO A 23 24.59 -14.83 -1.83
C PRO A 23 24.33 -13.42 -1.27
N ALA A 24 24.99 -13.07 -0.17
CA ALA A 24 24.75 -11.79 0.53
C ALA A 24 24.88 -10.56 -0.37
N GLN A 25 25.82 -10.58 -1.32
CA GLN A 25 26.06 -9.52 -2.29
C GLN A 25 24.93 -9.33 -3.32
N ASP A 26 24.19 -10.40 -3.65
CA ASP A 26 23.16 -10.39 -4.70
C ASP A 26 21.73 -10.23 -4.12
N ARG A 27 21.59 -10.30 -2.79
CA ARG A 27 20.27 -10.27 -2.14
C ARG A 27 19.44 -9.05 -2.55
N ALA A 28 20.04 -7.86 -2.56
CA ALA A 28 19.33 -6.63 -2.91
C ALA A 28 18.76 -6.67 -4.34
N ALA A 29 19.56 -7.14 -5.31
CA ALA A 29 19.12 -7.28 -6.69
C ALA A 29 17.97 -8.31 -6.82
N ARG A 30 18.08 -9.44 -6.14
CA ARG A 30 17.07 -10.51 -6.18
C ARG A 30 15.76 -10.12 -5.49
N PHE A 31 15.83 -9.37 -4.38
CA PHE A 31 14.64 -8.78 -3.78
C PHE A 31 13.98 -7.75 -4.71
N GLY A 32 14.79 -7.02 -5.51
CA GLY A 32 14.28 -6.15 -6.55
C GLY A 32 13.41 -6.87 -7.58
N LEU A 33 13.73 -8.12 -7.94
CA LEU A 33 12.92 -8.94 -8.85
C LEU A 33 11.55 -9.29 -8.24
N ILE A 34 11.48 -9.55 -6.93
CA ILE A 34 10.18 -9.78 -6.26
C ILE A 34 9.34 -8.51 -6.33
N GLY A 35 9.95 -7.34 -6.09
CA GLY A 35 9.27 -6.06 -6.23
C GLY A 35 8.78 -5.79 -7.65
N ALA A 36 9.62 -6.10 -8.65
CA ALA A 36 9.25 -5.95 -10.06
C ALA A 36 8.10 -6.88 -10.45
N ALA A 37 8.12 -8.14 -10.00
CA ALA A 37 7.03 -9.10 -10.23
C ALA A 37 5.72 -8.63 -9.57
N PHE A 38 5.80 -8.10 -8.35
CA PHE A 38 4.64 -7.51 -7.66
C PHE A 38 4.08 -6.31 -8.45
N GLY A 39 4.95 -5.41 -8.90
CA GLY A 39 4.56 -4.25 -9.72
C GLY A 39 3.91 -4.66 -11.05
N ALA A 40 4.49 -5.65 -11.74
CA ALA A 40 3.89 -6.20 -12.96
C ALA A 40 2.51 -6.82 -12.69
N GLY A 41 2.37 -7.60 -11.62
CA GLY A 41 1.08 -8.18 -11.20
C GLY A 41 0.05 -7.12 -10.85
N PHE A 42 0.46 -6.02 -10.23
CA PHE A 42 -0.42 -4.90 -9.88
C PHE A 42 -0.96 -4.16 -11.12
N VAL A 43 -0.19 -4.13 -12.22
CA VAL A 43 -0.65 -3.57 -13.51
C VAL A 43 -1.49 -4.59 -14.28
N LEU A 44 -0.98 -5.80 -14.44
CA LEU A 44 -1.62 -6.83 -15.28
C LEU A 44 -2.90 -7.40 -14.65
N GLY A 45 -2.95 -7.49 -13.31
CA GLY A 45 -4.11 -8.03 -12.60
C GLY A 45 -5.40 -7.28 -12.90
N PRO A 46 -5.49 -5.98 -12.65
CA PRO A 46 -6.68 -5.19 -12.99
C PRO A 46 -7.00 -5.15 -14.48
N LEU A 47 -5.99 -5.08 -15.36
CA LEU A 47 -6.19 -5.13 -16.81
C LEU A 47 -6.84 -6.44 -17.25
N MET A 48 -6.28 -7.58 -16.84
CA MET A 48 -6.85 -8.90 -17.12
C MET A 48 -8.23 -9.06 -16.48
N GLY A 49 -8.37 -8.61 -15.23
CA GLY A 49 -9.64 -8.64 -14.51
C GLY A 49 -10.74 -7.83 -15.22
N GLY A 50 -10.41 -6.66 -15.73
CA GLY A 50 -11.32 -5.82 -16.51
C GLY A 50 -11.76 -6.49 -17.81
N ILE A 51 -10.80 -6.95 -18.63
CA ILE A 51 -11.07 -7.62 -19.91
C ILE A 51 -11.91 -8.90 -19.70
N LEU A 52 -11.51 -9.74 -18.75
CA LEU A 52 -12.23 -10.98 -18.45
C LEU A 52 -13.61 -10.72 -17.84
N GLY A 53 -13.78 -9.59 -17.15
CA GLY A 53 -15.04 -9.17 -16.56
C GLY A 53 -16.15 -8.93 -17.60
N GLU A 54 -15.80 -8.60 -18.85
CA GLU A 54 -16.76 -8.47 -19.96
C GLU A 54 -17.40 -9.83 -20.35
N TYR A 55 -16.68 -10.93 -20.13
CA TYR A 55 -17.19 -12.29 -20.40
C TYR A 55 -17.99 -12.86 -19.22
N GLY A 56 -18.14 -12.10 -18.15
CA GLY A 56 -18.93 -12.42 -16.98
C GLY A 56 -18.21 -12.21 -15.67
N THR A 57 -18.97 -11.95 -14.60
CA THR A 57 -18.45 -11.60 -13.27
C THR A 57 -17.56 -12.67 -12.63
N ARG A 58 -17.67 -13.93 -13.06
CA ARG A 58 -16.88 -15.06 -12.56
C ARG A 58 -15.64 -15.37 -13.37
N ALA A 59 -15.53 -14.89 -14.60
CA ALA A 59 -14.41 -15.21 -15.50
C ALA A 59 -13.03 -14.80 -14.90
N PRO A 60 -12.83 -13.61 -14.27
CA PRO A 60 -11.58 -13.26 -13.62
C PRO A 60 -11.18 -14.23 -12.50
N PHE A 61 -12.16 -14.72 -11.73
CA PHE A 61 -11.89 -15.66 -10.63
C PHE A 61 -11.46 -17.04 -11.13
N TRP A 62 -12.04 -17.52 -12.24
CA TRP A 62 -11.61 -18.77 -12.88
C TRP A 62 -10.19 -18.65 -13.43
N ALA A 63 -9.86 -17.53 -14.10
CA ALA A 63 -8.52 -17.28 -14.59
C ALA A 63 -7.51 -17.22 -13.42
N ALA A 64 -7.85 -16.51 -12.35
CA ALA A 64 -7.01 -16.46 -11.15
C ALA A 64 -6.82 -17.85 -10.51
N ALA A 65 -7.85 -18.69 -10.47
CA ALA A 65 -7.77 -20.05 -9.96
C ALA A 65 -6.83 -20.92 -10.81
N VAL A 66 -6.92 -20.85 -12.13
CA VAL A 66 -6.03 -21.57 -13.06
C VAL A 66 -4.58 -21.11 -12.89
N LEU A 67 -4.34 -19.79 -12.83
CA LEU A 67 -3.01 -19.23 -12.59
C LEU A 67 -2.43 -19.66 -11.23
N ALA A 68 -3.26 -19.65 -10.18
CA ALA A 68 -2.85 -20.10 -8.84
C ALA A 68 -2.52 -21.59 -8.82
N ALA A 69 -3.32 -22.43 -9.47
CA ALA A 69 -3.05 -23.86 -9.60
C ALA A 69 -1.78 -24.15 -10.40
N GLY A 70 -1.59 -23.44 -11.52
CA GLY A 70 -0.35 -23.51 -12.31
C GLY A 70 0.89 -23.08 -11.51
N ASN A 71 0.79 -21.99 -10.77
CA ASN A 71 1.86 -21.52 -9.89
C ASN A 71 2.17 -22.52 -8.76
N ALA A 72 1.16 -23.14 -8.17
CA ALA A 72 1.34 -24.18 -7.15
C ALA A 72 2.02 -25.43 -7.73
N ALA A 73 1.59 -25.88 -8.92
CA ALA A 73 2.20 -27.00 -9.61
C ALA A 73 3.67 -26.72 -9.98
N LEU A 74 3.95 -25.51 -10.51
CA LEU A 74 5.31 -25.07 -10.82
C LEU A 74 6.17 -25.01 -9.55
N GLY A 75 5.65 -24.44 -8.47
CA GLY A 75 6.33 -24.36 -7.18
C GLY A 75 6.67 -25.75 -6.65
N TRP A 76 5.73 -26.69 -6.70
CA TRP A 76 5.96 -28.07 -6.28
C TRP A 76 7.02 -28.78 -7.13
N ALA A 77 7.06 -28.52 -8.43
CA ALA A 77 8.02 -29.16 -9.34
C ALA A 77 9.43 -28.56 -9.26
N VAL A 78 9.57 -27.24 -8.99
CA VAL A 78 10.83 -26.50 -9.11
C VAL A 78 11.44 -26.13 -7.77
N LEU A 79 10.61 -25.76 -6.77
CA LEU A 79 11.13 -25.28 -5.49
C LEU A 79 11.54 -26.45 -4.60
N ARG A 80 12.80 -26.40 -4.14
CA ARG A 80 13.35 -27.35 -3.18
C ARG A 80 13.32 -26.73 -1.78
N GLU A 81 13.17 -27.57 -0.74
CA GLU A 81 13.28 -27.10 0.64
C GLU A 81 14.69 -26.57 0.92
N THR A 82 14.78 -25.32 1.34
CA THR A 82 16.05 -24.64 1.59
C THR A 82 16.47 -24.67 3.06
N LEU A 83 15.51 -24.85 3.99
CA LEU A 83 15.80 -24.81 5.43
C LEU A 83 16.18 -26.18 5.97
N PRO A 84 17.44 -26.41 6.41
CA PRO A 84 17.88 -27.67 7.03
C PRO A 84 17.00 -28.01 8.24
N GLN A 85 16.76 -29.31 8.46
CA GLN A 85 15.94 -29.77 9.59
C GLN A 85 16.45 -29.29 10.95
N THR A 86 17.76 -29.14 11.10
CA THR A 86 18.44 -28.66 12.33
C THR A 86 18.15 -27.19 12.64
N GLN A 87 17.72 -26.39 11.65
CA GLN A 87 17.43 -24.99 11.81
C GLN A 87 15.92 -24.69 11.88
N ARG A 88 15.08 -25.73 11.74
CA ARG A 88 13.62 -25.59 11.84
C ARG A 88 13.23 -25.36 13.30
N ARG A 89 12.50 -24.27 13.54
CA ARG A 89 11.97 -23.92 14.87
C ARG A 89 10.52 -24.37 14.98
N ALA A 90 10.12 -24.79 16.19
CA ALA A 90 8.72 -25.02 16.49
C ALA A 90 7.92 -23.70 16.37
N PHE A 91 6.69 -23.79 15.90
CA PHE A 91 5.80 -22.64 15.78
C PHE A 91 5.41 -22.14 17.19
N ASP A 92 5.62 -20.85 17.43
CA ASP A 92 5.29 -20.19 18.70
C ASP A 92 4.28 -19.06 18.46
N TRP A 93 3.07 -19.24 18.96
CA TRP A 93 1.96 -18.27 18.86
C TRP A 93 2.30 -16.91 19.52
N ARG A 94 3.16 -16.89 20.54
CA ARG A 94 3.54 -15.67 21.25
C ARG A 94 4.41 -14.76 20.39
N ARG A 95 5.20 -15.34 19.50
CA ARG A 95 6.04 -14.59 18.54
C ARG A 95 5.27 -14.11 17.31
N ALA A 96 4.13 -14.73 17.00
CA ALA A 96 3.23 -14.34 15.91
C ALA A 96 2.28 -13.20 16.31
N ASN A 97 2.68 -12.31 17.24
CA ASN A 97 1.83 -11.21 17.72
C ASN A 97 2.15 -9.90 16.99
N PRO A 98 1.43 -9.56 15.90
CA PRO A 98 1.66 -8.33 15.14
C PRO A 98 1.33 -7.06 15.94
N LEU A 99 0.44 -7.17 16.94
CA LEU A 99 0.07 -6.04 17.80
C LEU A 99 1.16 -5.72 18.83
N GLY A 100 1.99 -6.69 19.19
CA GLY A 100 3.13 -6.50 20.09
C GLY A 100 4.16 -5.51 19.52
N ALA A 101 4.51 -5.65 18.25
CA ALA A 101 5.43 -4.74 17.57
C ALA A 101 4.87 -3.31 17.48
N LEU A 102 3.58 -3.18 17.14
CA LEU A 102 2.89 -1.87 17.14
C LEU A 102 2.91 -1.22 18.52
N ARG A 103 2.68 -2.00 19.58
CA ARG A 103 2.66 -1.49 20.95
C ARG A 103 4.05 -1.08 21.43
N ALA A 104 5.08 -1.88 21.15
CA ALA A 104 6.46 -1.59 21.55
C ALA A 104 6.97 -0.28 20.94
N LEU A 105 6.80 -0.11 19.60
CA LEU A 105 7.23 1.11 18.91
C LEU A 105 6.28 2.29 19.13
N GLY A 106 5.00 2.03 19.35
CA GLY A 106 4.01 3.06 19.66
C GLY A 106 4.28 3.78 20.99
N CYS A 107 5.00 3.14 21.92
CA CYS A 107 5.44 3.76 23.17
C CYS A 107 6.56 4.81 22.98
N LEU A 108 7.24 4.83 21.83
CA LEU A 108 8.21 5.87 21.49
C LEU A 108 7.47 7.06 20.86
N PRO A 109 7.38 8.24 21.54
CA PRO A 109 6.44 9.31 21.13
C PRO A 109 6.61 9.79 19.68
N GLU A 110 7.85 9.81 19.19
CA GLU A 110 8.13 10.24 17.80
C GLU A 110 7.80 9.17 16.76
N ILE A 111 8.18 7.93 17.02
CA ILE A 111 7.90 6.79 16.14
C ILE A 111 6.39 6.51 16.14
N GLY A 112 5.74 6.52 17.31
CA GLY A 112 4.29 6.35 17.43
C GLY A 112 3.51 7.38 16.59
N ARG A 113 3.93 8.64 16.61
CA ARG A 113 3.33 9.70 15.78
C ARG A 113 3.50 9.42 14.28
N LEU A 114 4.70 9.05 13.84
CA LEU A 114 4.97 8.74 12.43
C LEU A 114 4.23 7.48 11.97
N LEU A 115 4.11 6.47 12.85
CA LEU A 115 3.28 5.28 12.61
C LEU A 115 1.80 5.65 12.49
N ALA A 116 1.29 6.56 13.30
CA ALA A 116 -0.07 7.06 13.19
C ALA A 116 -0.31 7.78 11.85
N VAL A 117 0.62 8.63 11.41
CA VAL A 117 0.56 9.28 10.09
C VAL A 117 0.59 8.23 8.97
N TYR A 118 1.45 7.23 9.09
CA TYR A 118 1.56 6.12 8.13
C TYR A 118 0.26 5.29 8.06
N PHE A 119 -0.33 5.00 9.21
CA PHE A 119 -1.61 4.30 9.31
C PHE A 119 -2.75 5.10 8.66
N ILE A 120 -2.90 6.37 9.06
CA ILE A 120 -3.94 7.27 8.55
C ILE A 120 -3.83 7.39 7.02
N TYR A 121 -2.61 7.55 6.50
CA TYR A 121 -2.37 7.56 5.06
C TYR A 121 -2.87 6.27 4.39
N HIS A 122 -2.54 5.09 4.94
CA HIS A 122 -2.95 3.81 4.37
C HIS A 122 -4.46 3.61 4.42
N VAL A 123 -5.13 4.04 5.49
CA VAL A 123 -6.61 4.01 5.57
C VAL A 123 -7.22 4.89 4.48
N GLY A 124 -6.73 6.11 4.30
CA GLY A 124 -7.22 7.02 3.26
C GLY A 124 -6.93 6.50 1.85
N PHE A 125 -5.70 6.06 1.60
CA PHE A 125 -5.28 5.57 0.28
C PHE A 125 -6.01 4.29 -0.14
N ALA A 126 -6.36 3.43 0.82
CA ALA A 126 -7.11 2.21 0.54
C ALA A 126 -8.57 2.47 0.11
N ALA A 127 -9.05 3.72 0.09
CA ALA A 127 -10.28 4.09 -0.59
C ALA A 127 -10.26 3.71 -2.08
N TYR A 128 -9.10 3.87 -2.77
CA TYR A 128 -8.97 3.48 -4.17
C TYR A 128 -9.32 1.99 -4.40
N PRO A 129 -8.61 1.02 -3.84
CA PRO A 129 -8.94 -0.38 -4.07
C PRO A 129 -10.29 -0.79 -3.46
N ALA A 130 -10.81 -0.06 -2.47
CA ALA A 130 -12.08 -0.40 -1.84
C ALA A 130 -13.30 -0.01 -2.66
N VAL A 131 -13.32 1.19 -3.26
CA VAL A 131 -14.54 1.72 -3.90
C VAL A 131 -14.37 2.11 -5.36
N TRP A 132 -13.17 2.07 -5.95
CA TRP A 132 -12.91 2.58 -7.30
C TRP A 132 -13.81 1.96 -8.37
N ALA A 133 -14.02 0.64 -8.33
CA ALA A 133 -14.87 -0.06 -9.28
C ALA A 133 -16.33 0.38 -9.14
N TYR A 134 -16.85 0.45 -7.93
CA TYR A 134 -18.21 0.91 -7.65
C TYR A 134 -18.41 2.37 -8.07
N PHE A 135 -17.46 3.23 -7.70
CA PHE A 135 -17.45 4.64 -8.05
C PHE A 135 -17.40 4.86 -9.57
N GLY A 136 -16.56 4.09 -10.29
CA GLY A 136 -16.43 4.15 -11.74
C GLY A 136 -17.73 3.76 -12.46
N VAL A 137 -18.42 2.72 -12.01
CA VAL A 137 -19.72 2.33 -12.54
C VAL A 137 -20.78 3.38 -12.21
N GLU A 138 -20.90 3.74 -10.94
CA GLU A 138 -21.97 4.62 -10.43
C GLU A 138 -21.86 6.05 -10.98
N ARG A 139 -20.64 6.59 -11.01
CA ARG A 139 -20.41 8.01 -11.36
C ARG A 139 -20.17 8.26 -12.84
N PHE A 140 -19.52 7.32 -13.53
CA PHE A 140 -19.04 7.48 -14.90
C PHE A 140 -19.67 6.50 -15.88
N GLY A 141 -20.42 5.48 -15.41
CA GLY A 141 -20.97 4.42 -16.26
C GLY A 141 -19.88 3.55 -16.90
N TRP A 142 -18.73 3.40 -16.27
CA TRP A 142 -17.60 2.65 -16.82
C TRP A 142 -17.88 1.16 -16.93
N SER A 143 -17.46 0.57 -18.05
CA SER A 143 -17.39 -0.89 -18.21
C SER A 143 -16.27 -1.50 -17.35
N PRO A 144 -16.31 -2.81 -17.10
CA PRO A 144 -15.22 -3.53 -16.42
C PRO A 144 -13.86 -3.32 -17.08
N THR A 145 -13.80 -3.30 -18.41
CA THR A 145 -12.58 -3.02 -19.18
C THR A 145 -12.04 -1.63 -18.88
N MET A 146 -12.91 -0.61 -18.83
CA MET A 146 -12.48 0.76 -18.56
C MET A 146 -11.96 0.91 -17.13
N ILE A 147 -12.58 0.24 -16.15
CA ILE A 147 -12.09 0.16 -14.77
C ILE A 147 -10.71 -0.50 -14.74
N GLY A 148 -10.54 -1.64 -15.43
CA GLY A 148 -9.26 -2.33 -15.53
C GLY A 148 -8.16 -1.47 -16.15
N LEU A 149 -8.46 -0.75 -17.23
CA LEU A 149 -7.53 0.19 -17.88
C LEU A 149 -7.12 1.34 -16.95
N SER A 150 -8.08 1.92 -16.22
CA SER A 150 -7.82 3.01 -15.27
C SER A 150 -6.89 2.57 -14.14
N LEU A 151 -7.10 1.37 -13.59
CA LEU A 151 -6.24 0.78 -12.56
C LEU A 151 -4.86 0.40 -13.12
N GLY A 152 -4.80 -0.10 -14.36
CA GLY A 152 -3.55 -0.37 -15.06
C GLY A 152 -2.73 0.91 -15.27
N LEU A 153 -3.37 1.99 -15.72
CA LEU A 153 -2.74 3.31 -15.85
C LEU A 153 -2.18 3.78 -14.50
N PHE A 154 -3.00 3.70 -13.43
CA PHE A 154 -2.54 4.04 -12.09
C PHE A 154 -1.33 3.20 -11.66
N GLY A 155 -1.35 1.88 -11.92
CA GLY A 155 -0.23 0.98 -11.61
C GLY A 155 1.06 1.36 -12.32
N VAL A 156 1.01 1.68 -13.62
CA VAL A 156 2.16 2.14 -14.39
C VAL A 156 2.70 3.45 -13.82
N LEU A 157 1.84 4.42 -13.56
CA LEU A 157 2.25 5.71 -12.99
C LEU A 157 2.86 5.54 -11.59
N MET A 158 2.29 4.69 -10.75
CA MET A 158 2.83 4.36 -9.43
C MET A 158 4.23 3.73 -9.55
N ALA A 159 4.42 2.79 -10.48
CA ALA A 159 5.73 2.18 -10.73
C ALA A 159 6.77 3.22 -11.17
N LEU A 160 6.39 4.16 -12.04
CA LEU A 160 7.25 5.27 -12.45
C LEU A 160 7.60 6.19 -11.29
N VAL A 161 6.63 6.54 -10.46
CA VAL A 161 6.86 7.38 -9.26
C VAL A 161 7.81 6.70 -8.29
N GLN A 162 7.56 5.44 -7.96
CA GLN A 162 8.38 4.71 -6.98
C GLN A 162 9.73 4.29 -7.53
N GLY A 163 9.81 3.92 -8.82
CA GLY A 163 11.05 3.46 -9.42
C GLY A 163 11.98 4.59 -9.88
N ALA A 164 11.42 5.66 -10.41
CA ALA A 164 12.21 6.72 -11.05
C ALA A 164 12.20 8.06 -10.29
N LEU A 165 11.06 8.47 -9.71
CA LEU A 165 10.93 9.83 -9.18
C LEU A 165 11.31 9.95 -7.71
N ILE A 166 11.04 8.95 -6.87
CA ILE A 166 11.21 9.08 -5.42
C ILE A 166 12.64 9.37 -5.01
N GLY A 167 13.63 8.69 -5.61
CA GLY A 167 15.05 8.91 -5.29
C GLY A 167 15.50 10.34 -5.56
N PRO A 168 15.33 10.86 -6.79
CA PRO A 168 15.62 12.27 -7.10
C PRO A 168 14.88 13.28 -6.22
N VAL A 169 13.60 13.05 -5.95
CA VAL A 169 12.78 13.96 -5.12
C VAL A 169 13.31 14.01 -3.69
N ILE A 170 13.58 12.85 -3.06
CA ILE A 170 14.14 12.81 -1.70
C ILE A 170 15.52 13.44 -1.65
N ARG A 171 16.38 13.24 -2.67
CA ARG A 171 17.73 13.86 -2.70
C ARG A 171 17.67 15.37 -2.81
N ARG A 172 16.71 15.94 -3.55
CA ARG A 172 16.60 17.39 -3.78
C ARG A 172 15.86 18.12 -2.68
N LEU A 173 14.74 17.54 -2.20
CA LEU A 173 13.84 18.20 -1.26
C LEU A 173 14.02 17.71 0.19
N GLY A 174 14.66 16.55 0.38
CA GLY A 174 14.70 15.87 1.66
C GLY A 174 13.41 15.07 1.95
N ALA A 175 13.49 14.09 2.84
CA ALA A 175 12.39 13.19 3.13
C ALA A 175 11.16 13.91 3.72
N ARG A 176 11.37 14.91 4.59
CA ARG A 176 10.27 15.67 5.21
C ARG A 176 9.45 16.46 4.19
N ALA A 177 10.08 17.21 3.31
CA ALA A 177 9.38 17.97 2.27
C ALA A 177 8.71 17.02 1.27
N THR A 178 9.30 15.86 0.98
CA THR A 178 8.70 14.82 0.13
C THR A 178 7.39 14.29 0.73
N VAL A 179 7.33 14.05 2.04
CA VAL A 179 6.09 13.64 2.72
C VAL A 179 5.02 14.72 2.61
N ILE A 180 5.37 16.00 2.85
CA ILE A 180 4.42 17.12 2.73
C ILE A 180 3.91 17.24 1.29
N LEU A 181 4.80 17.21 0.31
CA LEU A 181 4.46 17.28 -1.12
C LEU A 181 3.52 16.14 -1.53
N GLY A 182 3.82 14.92 -1.08
CA GLY A 182 2.94 13.77 -1.32
C GLY A 182 1.53 13.95 -0.72
N HIS A 183 1.44 14.52 0.49
CA HIS A 183 0.14 14.83 1.09
C HIS A 183 -0.62 15.91 0.30
N VAL A 184 0.06 16.93 -0.21
CA VAL A 184 -0.56 17.96 -1.07
C VAL A 184 -1.14 17.32 -2.33
N PHE A 185 -0.40 16.42 -2.99
CA PHE A 185 -0.91 15.69 -4.15
C PHE A 185 -2.10 14.78 -3.80
N ALA A 186 -2.04 14.08 -2.65
CA ALA A 186 -3.14 13.24 -2.19
C ALA A 186 -4.41 14.08 -1.91
N LEU A 187 -4.26 15.22 -1.22
CA LEU A 187 -5.37 16.14 -0.94
C LEU A 187 -6.00 16.67 -2.22
N ALA A 188 -5.19 17.10 -3.19
CA ALA A 188 -5.69 17.57 -4.47
C ALA A 188 -6.43 16.47 -5.26
N ALA A 189 -5.88 15.25 -5.28
CA ALA A 189 -6.50 14.11 -5.94
C ALA A 189 -7.83 13.73 -5.27
N PHE A 190 -7.88 13.62 -3.95
CA PHE A 190 -9.11 13.28 -3.23
C PHE A 190 -10.16 14.39 -3.33
N ALA A 191 -9.76 15.66 -3.25
CA ALA A 191 -10.68 16.78 -3.46
C ALA A 191 -11.30 16.74 -4.86
N ALA A 192 -10.49 16.51 -5.89
CA ALA A 192 -10.98 16.38 -7.26
C ALA A 192 -11.97 15.21 -7.38
N LEU A 193 -11.61 14.00 -6.91
CA LEU A 193 -12.47 12.82 -7.00
C LEU A 193 -13.78 12.94 -6.23
N THR A 194 -13.82 13.77 -5.19
CA THR A 194 -15.06 14.02 -4.44
C THR A 194 -16.13 14.65 -5.32
N VAL A 195 -15.74 15.56 -6.23
CA VAL A 195 -16.69 16.38 -7.00
C VAL A 195 -16.73 16.06 -8.49
N LEU A 196 -15.73 15.37 -9.04
CA LEU A 196 -15.64 15.06 -10.47
C LEU A 196 -16.84 14.24 -10.94
N THR A 197 -17.39 14.66 -12.10
CA THR A 197 -18.50 14.00 -12.80
C THR A 197 -18.09 13.36 -14.11
N SER A 198 -16.89 13.66 -14.59
CA SER A 198 -16.36 13.16 -15.87
C SER A 198 -15.26 12.14 -15.65
N GLY A 199 -15.41 10.95 -16.24
CA GLY A 199 -14.41 9.90 -16.20
C GLY A 199 -13.09 10.29 -16.89
N THR A 200 -13.16 11.13 -17.94
CA THR A 200 -11.97 11.65 -18.61
C THR A 200 -11.10 12.48 -17.66
N TRP A 201 -11.75 13.38 -16.89
CA TRP A 201 -11.02 14.17 -15.89
C TRP A 201 -10.46 13.31 -14.76
N ALA A 202 -11.17 12.23 -14.37
CA ALA A 202 -10.66 11.29 -13.38
C ALA A 202 -9.37 10.61 -13.86
N LEU A 203 -9.27 10.25 -15.15
CA LEU A 203 -8.04 9.70 -15.74
C LEU A 203 -6.93 10.75 -15.82
N ILE A 204 -7.24 11.99 -16.21
CA ILE A 204 -6.28 13.10 -16.25
C ILE A 204 -5.70 13.39 -14.84
N MET A 205 -6.49 13.21 -13.79
CA MET A 205 -6.06 13.41 -12.39
C MET A 205 -5.30 12.18 -11.80
N THR A 206 -5.28 11.05 -12.48
CA THR A 206 -4.58 9.83 -12.01
C THR A 206 -3.09 10.06 -11.68
N PRO A 207 -2.32 10.85 -12.45
CA PRO A 207 -0.93 11.18 -12.08
C PRO A 207 -0.79 11.84 -10.70
N LEU A 208 -1.74 12.72 -10.32
CA LEU A 208 -1.73 13.34 -8.99
C LEU A 208 -1.86 12.29 -7.88
N ALA A 209 -2.78 11.35 -8.06
CA ALA A 209 -2.98 10.24 -7.13
C ALA A 209 -1.72 9.35 -7.03
N ALA A 210 -1.08 9.07 -8.16
CA ALA A 210 0.16 8.29 -8.18
C ALA A 210 1.33 9.01 -7.49
N LEU A 211 1.46 10.34 -7.65
CA LEU A 211 2.48 11.16 -6.98
C LEU A 211 2.36 11.12 -5.45
N ALA A 212 1.18 10.88 -4.89
CA ALA A 212 1.01 10.65 -3.46
C ALA A 212 1.75 9.38 -2.96
N GLY A 213 2.07 8.45 -3.86
CA GLY A 213 2.83 7.24 -3.55
C GLY A 213 4.26 7.46 -3.05
N VAL A 214 4.76 8.70 -3.01
CA VAL A 214 6.05 9.04 -2.39
C VAL A 214 5.98 9.07 -0.85
N ILE A 215 4.77 9.13 -0.25
CA ILE A 215 4.59 9.26 1.21
C ILE A 215 5.14 8.06 1.97
N PRO A 216 4.72 6.78 1.69
CA PRO A 216 5.15 5.64 2.48
C PRO A 216 6.67 5.47 2.53
N PRO A 217 7.41 5.43 1.41
CA PRO A 217 8.85 5.22 1.47
C PRO A 217 9.60 6.39 2.10
N ALA A 218 9.11 7.64 1.95
CA ALA A 218 9.70 8.79 2.64
C ALA A 218 9.49 8.72 4.16
N LEU A 219 8.29 8.33 4.64
CA LEU A 219 8.01 8.10 6.05
C LEU A 219 8.84 6.94 6.62
N GLN A 220 8.94 5.83 5.89
CA GLN A 220 9.77 4.68 6.27
C GLN A 220 11.25 5.10 6.43
N GLY A 221 11.77 5.88 5.49
CA GLY A 221 13.15 6.41 5.57
C GLY A 221 13.35 7.29 6.81
N ILE A 222 12.38 8.16 7.14
CA ILE A 222 12.44 8.99 8.34
C ILE A 222 12.41 8.14 9.62
N MET A 223 11.57 7.11 9.68
CA MET A 223 11.46 6.22 10.85
C MET A 223 12.70 5.33 10.99
N SER A 224 13.17 4.74 9.87
CA SER A 224 14.35 3.89 9.85
C SER A 224 15.61 4.61 10.34
N ALA A 225 15.77 5.89 10.02
CA ALA A 225 16.89 6.71 10.50
C ALA A 225 16.83 7.02 12.02
N ARG A 226 15.73 6.70 12.70
CA ARG A 226 15.50 7.01 14.13
C ARG A 226 15.48 5.81 15.05
N VAL A 227 15.56 4.61 14.50
CA VAL A 227 15.65 3.37 15.27
C VAL A 227 17.03 2.77 15.10
N SER A 228 17.51 2.09 16.15
CA SER A 228 18.78 1.38 16.12
C SER A 228 18.75 0.21 15.13
N ALA A 229 19.93 -0.27 14.74
CA ALA A 229 20.05 -1.34 13.75
C ALA A 229 19.34 -2.64 14.19
N ASP A 230 19.36 -2.95 15.48
CA ASP A 230 18.69 -4.11 16.07
C ASP A 230 17.15 -3.97 16.12
N ALA A 231 16.61 -2.74 16.14
CA ALA A 231 15.18 -2.46 16.14
C ALA A 231 14.55 -2.31 14.74
N GLN A 232 15.32 -2.41 13.65
CA GLN A 232 14.81 -2.32 12.27
C GLN A 232 13.76 -3.39 11.96
N GLY A 233 13.97 -4.62 12.46
CA GLY A 233 13.00 -5.70 12.29
C GLY A 233 11.66 -5.41 12.96
N GLU A 234 11.67 -4.83 14.15
CA GLU A 234 10.45 -4.41 14.86
C GLU A 234 9.74 -3.28 14.12
N LEU A 235 10.48 -2.31 13.57
CA LEU A 235 9.92 -1.24 12.75
C LEU A 235 9.19 -1.79 11.54
N HIS A 236 9.82 -2.69 10.77
CA HIS A 236 9.17 -3.30 9.60
C HIS A 236 7.95 -4.14 9.99
N GLY A 237 8.00 -4.84 11.13
CA GLY A 237 6.86 -5.54 11.71
C GLY A 237 5.70 -4.60 12.03
N ALA A 238 5.98 -3.45 12.67
CA ALA A 238 4.98 -2.44 13.01
C ALA A 238 4.37 -1.79 11.75
N LEU A 239 5.18 -1.47 10.73
CA LEU A 239 4.71 -0.94 9.45
C LEU A 239 3.79 -1.94 8.74
N SER A 240 4.17 -3.21 8.68
CA SER A 240 3.37 -4.27 8.07
C SER A 240 2.04 -4.47 8.81
N SER A 241 2.07 -4.48 10.14
CA SER A 241 0.88 -4.59 10.98
C SER A 241 -0.06 -3.39 10.79
N SER A 242 0.51 -2.18 10.73
CA SER A 242 -0.22 -0.94 10.47
C SER A 242 -0.93 -0.98 9.11
N THR A 243 -0.23 -1.42 8.07
CA THR A 243 -0.80 -1.58 6.72
C THR A 243 -1.91 -2.65 6.71
N ALA A 244 -1.69 -3.78 7.38
CA ALA A 244 -2.69 -4.86 7.47
C ALA A 244 -3.98 -4.38 8.16
N LEU A 245 -3.86 -3.65 9.27
CA LEU A 245 -5.02 -3.06 9.96
C LEU A 245 -5.75 -2.05 9.07
N ALA A 246 -5.04 -1.20 8.34
CA ALA A 246 -5.64 -0.26 7.40
C ALA A 246 -6.40 -1.00 6.29
N MET A 247 -5.85 -2.09 5.75
CA MET A 247 -6.48 -2.92 4.73
C MET A 247 -7.72 -3.69 5.22
N ILE A 248 -7.86 -3.89 6.52
CA ILE A 248 -9.08 -4.46 7.13
C ILE A 248 -10.14 -3.37 7.33
N LEU A 249 -9.74 -2.23 7.92
CA LEU A 249 -10.67 -1.17 8.30
C LEU A 249 -11.19 -0.37 7.12
N SER A 250 -10.32 -0.07 6.15
CA SER A 250 -10.68 0.82 5.05
C SER A 250 -11.79 0.28 4.14
N PRO A 251 -11.79 -0.98 3.67
CA PRO A 251 -12.89 -1.48 2.86
C PRO A 251 -14.24 -1.42 3.61
N LEU A 252 -14.26 -1.71 4.91
CA LEU A 252 -15.49 -1.66 5.73
C LEU A 252 -16.02 -0.23 5.82
N THR A 253 -15.15 0.72 6.14
CA THR A 253 -15.56 2.13 6.29
C THR A 253 -15.88 2.78 4.94
N MET A 254 -15.03 2.59 3.94
CA MET A 254 -15.19 3.25 2.64
C MET A 254 -16.40 2.73 1.86
N THR A 255 -16.64 1.40 1.88
CA THR A 255 -17.84 0.84 1.23
C THR A 255 -19.12 1.20 1.96
N ALA A 256 -19.10 1.27 3.31
CA ALA A 256 -20.26 1.72 4.07
C ALA A 256 -20.61 3.20 3.77
N VAL A 257 -19.59 4.07 3.73
CA VAL A 257 -19.77 5.48 3.35
C VAL A 257 -20.29 5.58 1.91
N PHE A 258 -19.71 4.80 0.97
CA PHE A 258 -20.19 4.79 -0.40
C PHE A 258 -21.66 4.38 -0.48
N ALA A 259 -22.03 3.25 0.15
CA ALA A 259 -23.38 2.73 0.14
C ALA A 259 -24.40 3.73 0.75
N TYR A 260 -24.03 4.40 1.85
CA TYR A 260 -24.89 5.39 2.49
C TYR A 260 -25.17 6.60 1.56
N PHE A 261 -24.13 7.13 0.92
CA PHE A 261 -24.26 8.32 0.07
C PHE A 261 -24.71 8.03 -1.38
N THR A 262 -24.92 6.77 -1.74
CA THR A 262 -25.49 6.34 -3.04
C THR A 262 -26.83 5.62 -2.88
N ALA A 263 -27.36 5.52 -1.65
CA ALA A 263 -28.67 4.92 -1.40
C ALA A 263 -29.79 5.76 -2.05
N PRO A 264 -30.87 5.12 -2.55
CA PRO A 264 -31.99 5.84 -3.20
C PRO A 264 -32.65 6.89 -2.31
N ASP A 265 -32.69 6.64 -0.99
CA ASP A 265 -33.36 7.50 0.00
C ASP A 265 -32.40 8.48 0.69
N THR A 266 -31.18 8.66 0.19
CA THR A 266 -30.20 9.55 0.81
C THR A 266 -30.60 11.02 0.61
N ALA A 267 -30.46 11.82 1.67
CA ALA A 267 -30.68 13.27 1.60
C ALA A 267 -29.63 13.99 0.75
N LEU A 268 -28.44 13.42 0.63
CA LEU A 268 -27.32 13.96 -0.15
C LEU A 268 -26.68 12.84 -0.98
N TYR A 269 -26.93 12.87 -2.28
CA TYR A 269 -26.30 11.95 -3.22
C TYR A 269 -24.88 12.39 -3.56
N LEU A 270 -23.88 11.67 -3.03
CA LEU A 270 -22.46 11.99 -3.20
C LEU A 270 -21.61 10.71 -3.35
N PRO A 271 -21.51 10.12 -4.55
CA PRO A 271 -20.68 8.93 -4.79
C PRO A 271 -19.20 9.14 -4.44
N GLY A 272 -18.73 10.40 -4.46
CA GLY A 272 -17.37 10.76 -4.03
C GLY A 272 -17.14 10.85 -2.52
N ALA A 273 -18.14 10.59 -1.68
CA ALA A 273 -18.04 10.69 -0.22
C ALA A 273 -16.88 9.88 0.40
N PRO A 274 -16.51 8.66 -0.05
CA PRO A 274 -15.32 7.96 0.45
C PRO A 274 -14.03 8.73 0.20
N PHE A 275 -13.93 9.44 -0.93
CA PHE A 275 -12.75 10.28 -1.21
C PHE A 275 -12.76 11.56 -0.37
N LEU A 276 -13.93 12.10 -0.01
CA LEU A 276 -14.04 13.16 0.97
C LEU A 276 -13.55 12.72 2.34
N LEU A 277 -13.93 11.53 2.80
CA LEU A 277 -13.40 10.95 4.04
C LEU A 277 -11.88 10.75 3.96
N ALA A 278 -11.36 10.23 2.84
CA ALA A 278 -9.93 10.07 2.62
C ALA A 278 -9.19 11.42 2.62
N LEU A 279 -9.80 12.48 2.10
CA LEU A 279 -9.28 13.84 2.16
C LEU A 279 -9.13 14.31 3.61
N PHE A 280 -10.16 14.17 4.45
CA PHE A 280 -10.07 14.58 5.86
C PHE A 280 -9.03 13.75 6.63
N LEU A 281 -8.96 12.45 6.39
CA LEU A 281 -7.91 11.59 6.98
C LEU A 281 -6.52 12.07 6.55
N THR A 282 -6.31 12.34 5.26
CA THR A 282 -5.04 12.82 4.73
C THR A 282 -4.66 14.18 5.30
N LEU A 283 -5.63 15.09 5.43
CA LEU A 283 -5.42 16.40 6.06
C LEU A 283 -5.02 16.24 7.54
N GLY A 284 -5.72 15.39 8.29
CA GLY A 284 -5.37 15.05 9.67
C GLY A 284 -3.97 14.47 9.79
N GLY A 285 -3.60 13.55 8.86
CA GLY A 285 -2.25 13.00 8.77
C GLY A 285 -1.19 14.08 8.50
N LEU A 286 -1.47 15.01 7.58
CA LEU A 286 -0.57 16.13 7.29
C LEU A 286 -0.40 17.07 8.50
N VAL A 287 -1.48 17.44 9.15
CA VAL A 287 -1.45 18.29 10.37
C VAL A 287 -0.65 17.58 11.47
N LEU A 288 -0.91 16.31 11.71
CA LEU A 288 -0.17 15.51 12.69
C LEU A 288 1.33 15.42 12.34
N PHE A 289 1.67 15.30 11.05
CA PHE A 289 3.05 15.27 10.59
C PHE A 289 3.74 16.62 10.76
N ALA A 290 3.05 17.72 10.42
CA ALA A 290 3.58 19.07 10.44
C ALA A 290 3.71 19.68 11.85
N SER A 291 2.92 19.21 12.84
CA SER A 291 2.76 19.80 14.17
C SER A 291 4.04 19.92 15.01
N ARG A 292 5.16 19.28 14.64
CA ARG A 292 6.46 19.49 15.29
C ARG A 292 7.55 19.79 14.27
N PRO A 293 8.43 20.77 14.56
CA PRO A 293 9.57 21.09 13.70
C PRO A 293 10.55 19.90 13.59
N PRO A 294 11.41 19.89 12.56
CA PRO A 294 12.48 18.90 12.47
C PRO A 294 13.35 19.03 13.71
N LEU A 295 13.59 17.93 14.43
CA LEU A 295 14.69 17.91 15.40
C LEU A 295 15.97 18.11 14.60
N THR A 296 16.67 19.19 14.92
CA THR A 296 18.04 19.40 14.46
C THR A 296 18.83 18.13 14.79
N SER A 297 19.50 17.58 13.77
CA SER A 297 20.53 16.56 13.98
C SER A 297 21.42 17.05 15.12
N GLN A 298 21.46 16.34 16.23
CA GLN A 298 22.55 16.50 17.18
C GLN A 298 23.82 16.07 16.46
N THR A 299 24.45 17.01 15.75
CA THR A 299 25.86 16.90 15.42
C THR A 299 26.56 16.86 16.76
N GLY A 300 26.96 15.64 17.16
CA GLY A 300 27.80 15.44 18.32
C GLY A 300 29.09 16.25 18.19
N THR A 301 29.12 17.41 18.81
CA THR A 301 30.38 18.01 19.29
C THR A 301 30.72 17.19 20.52
N SER A 302 31.57 16.17 20.35
CA SER A 302 32.37 15.65 21.43
C SER A 302 33.31 16.77 21.88
N PRO A 303 33.29 17.23 23.13
CA PRO A 303 34.38 18.02 23.67
C PRO A 303 35.60 17.12 23.86
N HIS A 304 36.73 17.66 23.43
CA HIS A 304 38.07 17.11 23.61
C HIS A 304 38.40 16.78 25.07
#